data_7e33bfe0ea4b688019044afb4c89ca41
#
_entry.id   7e33bfe0ea4b688019044afb4c89ca41
#
_cell.length_a   1.000
_cell.length_b   1.000
_cell.length_c   1.000
_cell.angle_alpha   90.00
_cell.angle_beta   90.00
_cell.angle_gamma   90.00
#
_symmetry.space_group_name_H-M   'P 1'
#
loop_
_entity.id
_entity.type
_entity.pdbx_description
1 polymer ?
#
loop_
_entity_poly.entity_id
_entity_poly.type
_entity_poly.pdbx_seq_one_letter_code
_entity_poly.pdbx_strand_id
1 'polypeptide(L)'
;SSSMVYGNFDSEDVKEERMCKPIGIYGTLKYSGELLVKAYSHVFDLPYTIIRPSALYGERCVSRRVGQIFIENAIQDLDITINGNGEEKLDFTYIEDLINGIGLCCSNKNAINQTFNLTYGKSKKINELTEVLKNEFPNIKIFYKEKEKFIPERGTLDISKAKKLIGYNPINPI
;
A
#
# COMPACT_ATOMS: atom_id res chain seq x y z
N SER A 1 -8.64 -3.87 -4.88
CA SER A 1 -7.70 -4.91 -4.47
C SER A 1 -6.68 -4.38 -3.45
N SER A 2 -5.49 -4.92 -3.37
CA SER A 2 -4.44 -4.56 -2.40
C SER A 2 -3.09 -5.11 -2.85
N SER A 3 -1.99 -4.48 -2.44
CA SER A 3 -0.63 -5.02 -2.58
C SER A 3 -0.41 -6.35 -1.86
N MET A 4 -1.27 -6.70 -0.89
CA MET A 4 -1.20 -7.97 -0.15
C MET A 4 -1.45 -9.21 -1.03
N VAL A 5 -1.95 -9.04 -2.26
CA VAL A 5 -2.11 -10.14 -3.22
C VAL A 5 -0.78 -10.73 -3.69
N TYR A 6 0.29 -9.95 -3.64
CA TYR A 6 1.61 -10.40 -4.10
C TYR A 6 2.32 -11.36 -3.15
N GLY A 7 1.97 -11.34 -1.84
CA GLY A 7 2.72 -12.04 -0.81
C GLY A 7 4.05 -11.33 -0.49
N ASN A 8 5.14 -12.08 -0.35
CA ASN A 8 6.47 -11.52 -0.14
C ASN A 8 6.99 -10.83 -1.41
N PHE A 9 7.61 -9.65 -1.23
CA PHE A 9 8.13 -8.88 -2.37
C PHE A 9 9.56 -9.28 -2.76
N ASP A 10 10.23 -10.05 -1.93
CA ASP A 10 11.66 -10.33 -2.08
C ASP A 10 12.47 -9.00 -2.13
N SER A 11 13.45 -8.88 -2.99
CA SER A 11 14.29 -7.67 -3.08
C SER A 11 13.97 -6.74 -4.26
N GLU A 12 12.95 -7.04 -5.06
CA GLU A 12 12.64 -6.33 -6.30
C GLU A 12 11.44 -5.40 -6.16
N ASP A 13 11.38 -4.36 -6.99
CA ASP A 13 10.19 -3.55 -7.18
C ASP A 13 9.12 -4.38 -7.88
N VAL A 14 7.93 -4.47 -7.28
CA VAL A 14 6.89 -5.40 -7.71
C VAL A 14 6.03 -4.78 -8.80
N LYS A 15 6.04 -5.39 -9.98
CA LYS A 15 5.18 -5.04 -11.12
C LYS A 15 3.86 -5.79 -11.09
N GLU A 16 2.88 -5.30 -11.84
CA GLU A 16 1.53 -5.88 -11.91
C GLU A 16 1.50 -7.29 -12.49
N GLU A 17 2.47 -7.65 -13.33
CA GLU A 17 2.62 -8.95 -13.97
C GLU A 17 3.16 -10.02 -13.01
N ARG A 18 3.73 -9.62 -11.87
CA ARG A 18 4.22 -10.58 -10.88
C ARG A 18 3.09 -11.51 -10.45
N MET A 19 3.39 -12.81 -10.39
CA MET A 19 2.45 -13.83 -9.91
C MET A 19 1.99 -13.52 -8.48
N CYS A 20 0.68 -13.44 -8.29
CA CYS A 20 0.09 -13.25 -6.97
C CYS A 20 0.21 -14.54 -6.14
N LYS A 21 0.79 -14.42 -4.94
CA LYS A 21 0.99 -15.50 -3.97
C LYS A 21 0.62 -15.02 -2.56
N PRO A 22 -0.67 -14.69 -2.31
CA PRO A 22 -1.07 -14.14 -1.02
C PRO A 22 -0.78 -15.13 0.12
N ILE A 23 -0.27 -14.62 1.25
CA ILE A 23 0.08 -15.45 2.42
C ILE A 23 -1.05 -15.52 3.43
N GLY A 24 -1.75 -14.41 3.68
CA GLY A 24 -2.81 -14.33 4.68
C GLY A 24 -4.22 -14.29 4.09
N ILE A 25 -5.23 -14.45 4.96
CA ILE A 25 -6.66 -14.47 4.57
C ILE A 25 -7.04 -13.20 3.81
N TYR A 26 -6.62 -12.03 4.28
CA TYR A 26 -6.95 -10.76 3.64
C TYR A 26 -6.44 -10.68 2.18
N GLY A 27 -5.17 -11.00 1.94
CA GLY A 27 -4.59 -11.02 0.60
C GLY A 27 -5.29 -12.03 -0.30
N THR A 28 -5.60 -13.23 0.23
CA THR A 28 -6.33 -14.27 -0.50
C THR A 28 -7.72 -13.80 -0.92
N LEU A 29 -8.50 -13.19 -0.01
CA LEU A 29 -9.83 -12.64 -0.34
C LEU A 29 -9.74 -11.53 -1.40
N LYS A 30 -8.74 -10.63 -1.31
CA LYS A 30 -8.54 -9.60 -2.32
C LYS A 30 -8.20 -10.18 -3.69
N TYR A 31 -7.35 -11.21 -3.73
CA TYR A 31 -7.01 -11.89 -4.99
C TYR A 31 -8.18 -12.68 -5.57
N SER A 32 -8.97 -13.36 -4.73
CA SER A 32 -10.21 -14.02 -5.17
C SER A 32 -11.19 -13.03 -5.80
N GLY A 33 -11.30 -11.82 -5.22
CA GLY A 33 -12.09 -10.73 -5.82
C GLY A 33 -11.57 -10.31 -7.21
N GLU A 34 -10.25 -10.25 -7.41
CA GLU A 34 -9.69 -9.96 -8.74
C GLU A 34 -10.05 -11.05 -9.76
N LEU A 35 -9.99 -12.32 -9.35
CA LEU A 35 -10.37 -13.45 -10.23
C LEU A 35 -11.85 -13.40 -10.58
N LEU A 36 -12.74 -13.10 -9.61
CA LEU A 36 -14.17 -12.90 -9.85
C LEU A 36 -14.42 -11.77 -10.84
N VAL A 37 -13.81 -10.61 -10.65
CA VAL A 37 -13.95 -9.46 -11.57
C VAL A 37 -13.55 -9.85 -13.00
N LYS A 38 -12.43 -10.54 -13.17
CA LYS A 38 -11.97 -11.02 -14.48
C LYS A 38 -12.92 -12.05 -15.10
N ALA A 39 -13.46 -12.96 -14.27
CA ALA A 39 -14.44 -13.94 -14.74
C ALA A 39 -15.74 -13.26 -15.21
N TYR A 40 -16.27 -12.30 -14.44
CA TYR A 40 -17.43 -11.50 -14.85
C TYR A 40 -17.16 -10.72 -16.13
N SER A 41 -16.01 -10.10 -16.26
CA SER A 41 -15.61 -9.43 -17.50
C SER A 41 -15.64 -10.38 -18.69
N HIS A 42 -15.08 -11.57 -18.53
CA HIS A 42 -15.02 -12.57 -19.59
C HIS A 42 -16.41 -13.10 -20.01
N VAL A 43 -17.29 -13.34 -19.02
CA VAL A 43 -18.62 -13.93 -19.28
C VAL A 43 -19.62 -12.92 -19.81
N PHE A 44 -19.57 -11.68 -19.31
CA PHE A 44 -20.58 -10.65 -19.56
C PHE A 44 -20.04 -9.46 -20.37
N ASP A 45 -18.82 -9.52 -20.85
CA ASP A 45 -18.15 -8.43 -21.59
C ASP A 45 -18.13 -7.08 -20.83
N LEU A 46 -17.98 -7.16 -19.50
CA LEU A 46 -17.97 -5.98 -18.63
C LEU A 46 -16.55 -5.43 -18.50
N PRO A 47 -16.30 -4.16 -18.84
CA PRO A 47 -14.98 -3.58 -18.65
C PRO A 47 -14.66 -3.43 -17.16
N TYR A 48 -13.39 -3.62 -16.79
CA TYR A 48 -12.92 -3.47 -15.41
C TYR A 48 -11.61 -2.69 -15.33
N THR A 49 -11.31 -2.20 -14.13
CA THR A 49 -9.98 -1.78 -13.73
C THR A 49 -9.71 -2.25 -12.31
N ILE A 50 -8.58 -2.94 -12.12
CA ILE A 50 -8.14 -3.41 -10.81
C ILE A 50 -7.05 -2.47 -10.28
N ILE A 51 -7.20 -2.02 -9.03
CA ILE A 51 -6.26 -1.15 -8.35
C ILE A 51 -5.68 -1.88 -7.15
N ARG A 52 -4.34 -1.90 -7.04
CA ARG A 52 -3.57 -2.48 -5.94
C ARG A 52 -2.86 -1.37 -5.15
N PRO A 53 -3.51 -0.74 -4.17
CA PRO A 53 -2.88 0.22 -3.28
C PRO A 53 -2.03 -0.46 -2.21
N SER A 54 -1.15 0.32 -1.55
CA SER A 54 -0.38 -0.08 -0.37
C SER A 54 -0.47 1.01 0.70
N ALA A 55 -0.19 0.64 1.95
CA ALA A 55 0.08 1.47 3.12
C ALA A 55 -0.51 2.90 3.09
N LEU A 56 -1.83 3.02 2.91
CA LEU A 56 -2.51 4.31 2.81
C LEU A 56 -2.40 5.10 4.12
N TYR A 57 -2.16 6.41 3.99
CA TYR A 57 -2.18 7.37 5.08
C TYR A 57 -2.87 8.67 4.64
N GLY A 58 -3.24 9.49 5.60
CA GLY A 58 -3.91 10.77 5.38
C GLY A 58 -5.04 10.99 6.36
N GLU A 59 -5.72 12.12 6.22
CA GLU A 59 -6.80 12.54 7.10
C GLU A 59 -7.96 11.54 7.08
N ARG A 60 -8.66 11.43 8.20
CA ARG A 60 -9.83 10.58 8.37
C ARG A 60 -9.54 9.08 8.21
N CYS A 61 -8.31 8.64 8.52
CA CYS A 61 -7.94 7.23 8.47
C CYS A 61 -8.63 6.43 9.58
N VAL A 62 -9.84 5.95 9.33
CA VAL A 62 -10.64 5.18 10.30
C VAL A 62 -10.10 3.77 10.57
N SER A 63 -9.27 3.23 9.69
CA SER A 63 -8.76 1.86 9.82
C SER A 63 -7.52 1.74 10.72
N ARG A 64 -7.08 2.83 11.34
CA ARG A 64 -5.94 2.89 12.26
C ARG A 64 -4.73 2.06 11.77
N ARG A 65 -4.23 2.44 10.59
CA ARG A 65 -3.00 1.85 10.02
C ARG A 65 -1.77 2.27 10.82
N VAL A 66 -0.65 1.60 10.62
CA VAL A 66 0.57 1.80 11.39
C VAL A 66 0.99 3.27 11.50
N GLY A 67 0.99 4.02 10.38
CA GLY A 67 1.30 5.45 10.39
C GLY A 67 0.33 6.25 11.25
N GLN A 68 -0.98 5.98 11.14
CA GLN A 68 -2.01 6.64 11.95
C GLN A 68 -1.83 6.36 13.44
N ILE A 69 -1.61 5.09 13.82
CA ILE A 69 -1.39 4.70 15.22
C ILE A 69 -0.18 5.43 15.79
N PHE A 70 0.91 5.51 15.04
CA PHE A 70 2.14 6.15 15.50
C PHE A 70 1.95 7.66 15.70
N ILE A 71 1.26 8.33 14.76
CA ILE A 71 0.94 9.76 14.87
C ILE A 71 0.02 10.02 16.06
N GLU A 72 -1.06 9.24 16.21
CA GLU A 72 -1.98 9.37 17.34
C GLU A 72 -1.27 9.18 18.68
N ASN A 73 -0.40 8.18 18.80
CA ASN A 73 0.37 7.94 20.01
C ASN A 73 1.33 9.10 20.29
N ALA A 74 2.04 9.58 19.25
CA ALA A 74 2.97 10.70 19.41
C ALA A 74 2.27 11.99 19.90
N ILE A 75 1.10 12.32 19.34
CA ILE A 75 0.29 13.48 19.77
C ILE A 75 -0.19 13.35 21.22
N GLN A 76 -0.41 12.12 21.69
CA GLN A 76 -0.89 11.84 23.05
C GLN A 76 0.25 11.57 24.04
N ASP A 77 1.50 11.80 23.67
CA ASP A 77 2.70 11.46 24.47
C ASP A 77 2.73 9.96 24.89
N LEU A 78 2.16 9.08 24.07
CA LEU A 78 2.18 7.64 24.29
C LEU A 78 3.35 6.99 23.56
N ASP A 79 3.82 5.88 24.11
CA ASP A 79 4.91 5.10 23.53
C ASP A 79 4.51 4.45 22.20
N ILE A 80 5.46 4.35 21.27
CA ILE A 80 5.30 3.68 19.99
C ILE A 80 5.88 2.26 20.10
N THR A 81 5.08 1.26 19.70
CA THR A 81 5.55 -0.12 19.64
C THR A 81 5.61 -0.60 18.20
N ILE A 82 6.79 -1.03 17.77
CA ILE A 82 7.06 -1.59 16.45
C ILE A 82 7.04 -3.12 16.52
N ASN A 83 6.30 -3.76 15.60
CA ASN A 83 6.34 -5.22 15.41
C ASN A 83 7.56 -5.56 14.54
N GLY A 84 8.50 -6.34 15.06
CA GLY A 84 9.77 -6.65 14.40
C GLY A 84 10.86 -5.63 14.78
N ASN A 85 11.85 -5.49 13.92
CA ASN A 85 13.01 -4.61 14.13
C ASN A 85 12.90 -3.24 13.44
N GLY A 86 11.75 -2.95 12.82
CA GLY A 86 11.51 -1.70 12.09
C GLY A 86 12.15 -1.59 10.72
N GLU A 87 12.82 -2.64 10.25
CA GLU A 87 13.44 -2.68 8.91
C GLU A 87 12.42 -3.02 7.80
N GLU A 88 11.20 -3.41 8.18
CA GLU A 88 10.13 -3.62 7.22
C GLU A 88 9.86 -2.36 6.41
N LYS A 89 9.77 -2.56 5.09
CA LYS A 89 9.48 -1.49 4.14
C LYS A 89 8.00 -1.44 3.79
N LEU A 90 7.45 -0.25 3.71
CA LEU A 90 6.10 0.00 3.23
C LEU A 90 6.12 1.09 2.17
N ASP A 91 5.39 0.88 1.09
CA ASP A 91 5.13 1.90 0.09
C ASP A 91 3.94 2.75 0.58
N PHE A 92 4.27 3.77 1.37
CA PHE A 92 3.28 4.67 1.95
C PHE A 92 2.69 5.55 0.85
N THR A 93 1.37 5.59 0.79
CA THR A 93 0.63 6.30 -0.25
C THR A 93 -0.35 7.27 0.38
N TYR A 94 -0.21 8.56 0.07
CA TYR A 94 -1.16 9.57 0.55
C TYR A 94 -2.53 9.38 -0.10
N ILE A 95 -3.58 9.58 0.68
CA ILE A 95 -4.95 9.27 0.22
C ILE A 95 -5.35 10.08 -1.02
N GLU A 96 -4.96 11.33 -1.13
CA GLU A 96 -5.30 12.15 -2.31
C GLU A 96 -4.58 11.67 -3.57
N ASP A 97 -3.33 11.21 -3.46
CA ASP A 97 -2.64 10.63 -4.61
C ASP A 97 -3.37 9.38 -5.12
N LEU A 98 -3.87 8.53 -4.20
CA LEU A 98 -4.69 7.38 -4.59
C LEU A 98 -6.00 7.81 -5.24
N ILE A 99 -6.72 8.78 -4.67
CA ILE A 99 -7.99 9.30 -5.22
C ILE A 99 -7.77 9.87 -6.62
N ASN A 100 -6.71 10.64 -6.82
CA ASN A 100 -6.33 11.14 -8.14
C ASN A 100 -6.08 10.00 -9.13
N GLY A 101 -5.36 8.96 -8.71
CA GLY A 101 -5.12 7.76 -9.53
C GLY A 101 -6.42 7.04 -9.91
N ILE A 102 -7.37 6.92 -8.96
CA ILE A 102 -8.70 6.35 -9.23
C ILE A 102 -9.46 7.20 -10.27
N GLY A 103 -9.45 8.53 -10.11
CA GLY A 103 -10.07 9.46 -11.05
C GLY A 103 -9.49 9.30 -12.47
N LEU A 104 -8.17 9.18 -12.59
CA LEU A 104 -7.51 8.91 -13.86
C LEU A 104 -7.94 7.56 -14.46
N CYS A 105 -8.09 6.51 -13.65
CA CYS A 105 -8.61 5.23 -14.11
C CYS A 105 -10.04 5.34 -14.65
N CYS A 106 -10.89 6.12 -14.00
CA CYS A 106 -12.30 6.30 -14.43
C CYS A 106 -12.43 7.11 -15.72
N SER A 107 -11.51 8.04 -15.98
CA SER A 107 -11.58 8.96 -17.13
C SER A 107 -10.75 8.53 -18.35
N ASN A 108 -9.87 7.51 -18.21
CA ASN A 108 -8.95 7.14 -19.27
C ASN A 108 -9.28 5.76 -19.86
N LYS A 109 -9.53 5.72 -21.16
CA LYS A 109 -9.82 4.45 -21.88
C LYS A 109 -8.69 3.43 -21.81
N ASN A 110 -7.44 3.87 -21.62
CA ASN A 110 -6.28 2.98 -21.46
C ASN A 110 -6.31 2.22 -20.11
N ALA A 111 -7.21 2.57 -19.19
CA ALA A 111 -7.38 1.87 -17.94
C ALA A 111 -8.31 0.64 -18.06
N ILE A 112 -9.05 0.53 -19.17
CA ILE A 112 -10.01 -0.57 -19.39
C ILE A 112 -9.26 -1.90 -19.46
N ASN A 113 -9.74 -2.88 -18.68
CA ASN A 113 -9.20 -4.23 -18.58
C ASN A 113 -7.74 -4.28 -18.11
N GLN A 114 -7.35 -3.30 -17.30
CA GLN A 114 -6.01 -3.20 -16.74
C GLN A 114 -6.00 -3.43 -15.23
N THR A 115 -4.82 -3.81 -14.74
CA THR A 115 -4.47 -3.80 -13.32
C THR A 115 -3.36 -2.78 -13.11
N PHE A 116 -3.46 -1.96 -12.06
CA PHE A 116 -2.46 -0.94 -11.71
C PHE A 116 -2.04 -1.01 -10.25
N ASN A 117 -0.75 -0.89 -10.01
CA ASN A 117 -0.23 -0.45 -8.74
C ASN A 117 -0.44 1.06 -8.63
N LEU A 118 -1.27 1.50 -7.70
CA LEU A 118 -1.44 2.93 -7.39
C LEU A 118 -0.90 3.19 -5.99
N THR A 119 0.38 3.51 -5.93
CA THR A 119 1.14 3.81 -4.72
C THR A 119 2.07 4.99 -4.97
N TYR A 120 2.84 5.40 -3.97
CA TYR A 120 3.87 6.42 -4.16
C TYR A 120 5.03 5.91 -5.04
N GLY A 121 5.27 4.59 -5.05
CA GLY A 121 6.32 3.96 -5.85
C GLY A 121 7.71 4.08 -5.24
N LYS A 122 7.80 4.34 -3.92
CA LYS A 122 9.06 4.38 -3.17
C LYS A 122 8.79 4.01 -1.72
N SER A 123 9.19 2.80 -1.34
CA SER A 123 8.99 2.33 0.03
C SER A 123 9.94 3.02 1.02
N LYS A 124 9.47 3.10 2.29
CA LYS A 124 10.20 3.59 3.45
C LYS A 124 10.21 2.51 4.53
N LYS A 125 11.28 2.47 5.33
CA LYS A 125 11.34 1.63 6.52
C LYS A 125 10.43 2.20 7.63
N ILE A 126 9.93 1.32 8.48
CA ILE A 126 9.17 1.75 9.68
C ILE A 126 10.05 2.63 10.58
N ASN A 127 11.36 2.31 10.70
CA ASN A 127 12.30 3.12 11.47
C ASN A 127 12.43 4.56 10.90
N GLU A 128 12.42 4.75 9.59
CA GLU A 128 12.46 6.08 8.98
C GLU A 128 11.24 6.93 9.39
N LEU A 129 10.05 6.31 9.46
CA LEU A 129 8.83 6.99 9.93
C LEU A 129 8.96 7.41 11.40
N THR A 130 9.50 6.52 12.24
CA THR A 130 9.65 6.85 13.67
C THR A 130 10.74 7.89 13.92
N GLU A 131 11.76 7.99 13.08
CA GLU A 131 12.75 9.08 13.14
C GLU A 131 12.10 10.43 12.85
N VAL A 132 11.25 10.52 11.83
CA VAL A 132 10.47 11.74 11.55
C VAL A 132 9.63 12.13 12.76
N LEU A 133 8.92 11.17 13.35
CA LEU A 133 8.10 11.43 14.54
C LEU A 133 8.92 11.86 15.75
N LYS A 134 10.10 11.29 15.97
CA LYS A 134 11.01 11.72 17.05
C LYS A 134 11.49 13.15 16.91
N ASN A 135 11.70 13.63 15.70
CA ASN A 135 12.11 15.02 15.46
C ASN A 135 11.01 16.01 15.87
N GLU A 136 9.76 15.66 15.62
CA GLU A 136 8.60 16.49 15.98
C GLU A 136 8.15 16.29 17.44
N PHE A 137 8.31 15.08 17.98
CA PHE A 137 7.90 14.66 19.31
C PHE A 137 9.08 14.02 20.07
N PRO A 138 10.03 14.81 20.61
CA PRO A 138 11.29 14.30 21.16
C PRO A 138 11.13 13.36 22.37
N ASN A 139 10.02 13.46 23.09
CA ASN A 139 9.78 12.72 24.33
C ASN A 139 9.26 11.29 24.11
N ILE A 140 8.82 10.95 22.89
CA ILE A 140 8.25 9.61 22.60
C ILE A 140 9.33 8.53 22.74
N LYS A 141 8.94 7.40 23.32
CA LYS A 141 9.77 6.20 23.40
C LYS A 141 9.33 5.21 22.35
N ILE A 142 10.30 4.52 21.76
CA ILE A 142 10.06 3.49 20.76
C ILE A 142 10.49 2.16 21.34
N PHE A 143 9.58 1.20 21.32
CA PHE A 143 9.79 -0.18 21.74
C PHE A 143 9.64 -1.13 20.55
N TYR A 144 10.34 -2.22 20.61
CA TYR A 144 10.28 -3.27 19.59
C TYR A 144 9.74 -4.54 20.23
N LYS A 145 8.82 -5.22 19.55
CA LYS A 145 8.30 -6.53 19.96
C LYS A 145 8.49 -7.55 18.86
N GLU A 146 8.38 -8.82 19.19
CA GLU A 146 8.52 -9.91 18.22
C GLU A 146 7.56 -9.72 17.03
N LYS A 147 8.07 -10.02 15.82
CA LYS A 147 7.30 -9.92 14.59
C LYS A 147 6.17 -10.94 14.58
N GLU A 148 4.98 -10.49 14.22
CA GLU A 148 3.84 -11.39 14.05
C GLU A 148 4.07 -12.33 12.85
N LYS A 149 3.69 -13.59 13.05
CA LYS A 149 3.71 -14.61 11.98
C LYS A 149 2.69 -14.24 10.88
N PHE A 150 2.96 -14.65 9.67
CA PHE A 150 2.07 -14.46 8.51
C PHE A 150 1.89 -13.01 8.00
N ILE A 151 2.74 -12.08 8.41
CA ILE A 151 2.84 -10.77 7.78
C ILE A 151 3.85 -10.88 6.62
N PRO A 152 3.44 -10.64 5.35
CA PRO A 152 4.36 -10.73 4.23
C PRO A 152 5.41 -9.62 4.29
N GLU A 153 6.61 -9.93 3.81
CA GLU A 153 7.66 -8.94 3.58
C GLU A 153 7.28 -8.08 2.40
N ARG A 154 7.20 -6.76 2.63
CA ARG A 154 6.79 -5.78 1.63
C ARG A 154 7.96 -4.90 1.22
N GLY A 155 7.76 -4.12 0.19
CA GLY A 155 8.74 -3.19 -0.37
C GLY A 155 8.07 -2.20 -1.32
N THR A 156 8.77 -1.84 -2.37
CA THR A 156 8.30 -0.90 -3.38
C THR A 156 7.42 -1.59 -4.42
N LEU A 157 6.37 -0.89 -4.86
CA LEU A 157 5.60 -1.28 -6.04
C LEU A 157 6.03 -0.42 -7.23
N ASP A 158 6.29 -1.07 -8.37
CA ASP A 158 6.55 -0.35 -9.61
C ASP A 158 5.24 0.27 -10.12
N ILE A 159 5.26 1.58 -10.34
CA ILE A 159 4.12 2.36 -10.85
C ILE A 159 4.32 2.84 -12.30
N SER A 160 5.34 2.34 -12.98
CA SER A 160 5.70 2.76 -14.34
C SER A 160 4.55 2.55 -15.34
N LYS A 161 3.79 1.47 -15.18
CA LYS A 161 2.61 1.19 -15.99
C LYS A 161 1.53 2.26 -15.81
N ALA A 162 1.20 2.61 -14.57
CA ALA A 162 0.23 3.66 -14.28
C ALA A 162 0.69 5.03 -14.81
N LYS A 163 1.97 5.36 -14.61
CA LYS A 163 2.56 6.59 -15.20
C LYS A 163 2.40 6.63 -16.72
N LYS A 164 2.74 5.55 -17.40
CA LYS A 164 2.73 5.48 -18.88
C LYS A 164 1.32 5.49 -19.45
N LEU A 165 0.38 4.73 -18.90
CA LEU A 165 -0.92 4.49 -19.51
C LEU A 165 -1.97 5.53 -19.12
N ILE A 166 -1.94 6.01 -17.88
CA ILE A 166 -2.97 6.92 -17.36
C ILE A 166 -2.42 8.25 -16.81
N GLY A 167 -1.10 8.48 -16.88
CA GLY A 167 -0.49 9.72 -16.40
C GLY A 167 -0.44 9.85 -14.87
N TYR A 168 -0.54 8.74 -14.12
CA TYR A 168 -0.48 8.76 -12.67
C TYR A 168 0.86 9.29 -12.16
N ASN A 169 0.84 10.33 -11.35
CA ASN A 169 2.03 10.97 -10.81
C ASN A 169 1.80 11.37 -9.33
N PRO A 170 2.06 10.47 -8.37
CA PRO A 170 1.94 10.80 -6.95
C PRO A 170 2.99 11.82 -6.55
N ILE A 171 2.62 12.81 -5.73
CA ILE A 171 3.48 13.95 -5.37
C ILE A 171 3.68 14.11 -3.86
N ASN A 172 2.96 13.34 -3.04
CA ASN A 172 2.98 13.50 -1.58
C ASN A 172 3.81 12.38 -0.93
N PRO A 173 5.10 12.59 -0.64
CA PRO A 173 5.91 11.64 0.13
C PRO A 173 5.50 11.66 1.61
N ILE A 174 5.80 10.57 2.33
CA ILE A 174 5.75 10.54 3.80
C ILE A 174 7.06 11.02 4.38
#